data_8a79948a037eccf8c5eb67fa8fdc24b2
#
_entry.id   8a79948a037eccf8c5eb67fa8fdc24b2
#
_cell.length_a   1.000
_cell.length_b   1.000
_cell.length_c   1.000
_cell.angle_alpha   90.00
_cell.angle_beta   90.00
_cell.angle_gamma   90.00
#
_symmetry.space_group_name_H-M   'P 1'
#
loop_
_entity.id
_entity.type
_entity.pdbx_description
1 polymer ?
#
loop_
_entity_poly.entity_id
_entity_poly.type
_entity_poly.pdbx_seq_one_letter_code
_entity_poly.pdbx_strand_id
1 'polypeptide(L)'
;MKEQLEQYITDHIDREPDYLYRLYRATNIHTIHGRMASGHLQGRLLKMLVQMVKPHHILEVGTFSGYSALCMAEGLAQLEEEAPQEWADSQVWTFEINDEMEDFTRSWIERSPVAKHVRFIIGDANQEAPRLGVKFDMAFIDGDKRTYVETYETVLGLLKPGGYILADNTLWDGHVTDPSYDHDQQTLGIRRFNDYIQKDHRVENVILPLRDGLTIIRKLP
;
A
#
# COMPACT_ATOMS: atom_id res chain seq x y z
N MET A 1 9.54 -2.06 -26.24
CA MET A 1 10.06 -3.25 -25.49
C MET A 1 9.47 -3.29 -24.08
N LYS A 2 9.50 -2.19 -23.30
CA LYS A 2 8.91 -2.14 -21.94
C LYS A 2 7.40 -2.38 -21.97
N GLU A 3 6.64 -1.68 -22.82
CA GLU A 3 5.19 -1.85 -22.98
C GLU A 3 4.77 -3.27 -23.40
N GLN A 4 5.50 -3.90 -24.30
CA GLN A 4 5.22 -5.29 -24.73
C GLN A 4 5.42 -6.30 -23.59
N LEU A 5 6.41 -6.07 -22.72
CA LEU A 5 6.62 -6.91 -21.55
C LEU A 5 5.53 -6.69 -20.50
N GLU A 6 5.13 -5.46 -20.27
CA GLU A 6 4.02 -5.12 -19.36
C GLU A 6 2.69 -5.75 -19.83
N GLN A 7 2.40 -5.66 -21.12
CA GLN A 7 1.23 -6.33 -21.71
C GLN A 7 1.31 -7.85 -21.55
N TYR A 8 2.47 -8.44 -21.84
CA TYR A 8 2.68 -9.88 -21.65
C TYR A 8 2.43 -10.31 -20.19
N ILE A 9 2.97 -9.56 -19.23
CA ILE A 9 2.74 -9.85 -17.79
C ILE A 9 1.26 -9.78 -17.47
N THR A 10 0.58 -8.72 -17.91
CA THR A 10 -0.87 -8.53 -17.65
C THR A 10 -1.72 -9.64 -18.26
N ASP A 11 -1.32 -10.15 -19.43
CA ASP A 11 -2.03 -11.24 -20.11
C ASP A 11 -1.80 -12.62 -19.43
N HIS A 12 -0.79 -12.74 -18.55
CA HIS A 12 -0.37 -14.00 -17.92
C HIS A 12 -0.52 -14.03 -16.41
N ILE A 13 -1.15 -13.01 -15.82
CA ILE A 13 -1.54 -12.99 -14.40
C ILE A 13 -3.05 -13.10 -14.24
N ASP A 14 -3.52 -13.42 -13.03
CA ASP A 14 -4.92 -13.48 -12.72
C ASP A 14 -5.61 -12.13 -12.99
N ARG A 15 -6.80 -12.20 -13.60
CA ARG A 15 -7.59 -11.01 -13.87
C ARG A 15 -8.04 -10.35 -12.57
N GLU A 16 -8.03 -9.02 -12.56
CA GLU A 16 -8.68 -8.27 -11.49
C GLU A 16 -10.21 -8.38 -11.63
N PRO A 17 -10.97 -8.34 -10.52
CA PRO A 17 -12.43 -8.27 -10.57
C PRO A 17 -12.91 -6.99 -11.25
N ASP A 18 -14.10 -7.07 -11.87
CA ASP A 18 -14.71 -5.96 -12.59
C ASP A 18 -14.79 -4.66 -11.78
N TYR A 19 -15.05 -4.73 -10.49
CA TYR A 19 -15.16 -3.53 -9.66
C TYR A 19 -13.81 -2.80 -9.50
N LEU A 20 -12.70 -3.52 -9.42
CA LEU A 20 -11.35 -2.94 -9.38
C LEU A 20 -10.96 -2.33 -10.73
N TYR A 21 -11.24 -3.02 -11.82
CA TYR A 21 -11.06 -2.48 -13.18
C TYR A 21 -11.84 -1.18 -13.38
N ARG A 22 -13.11 -1.15 -12.95
CA ARG A 22 -13.95 0.06 -13.04
C ARG A 22 -13.44 1.18 -12.16
N LEU A 23 -12.98 0.88 -10.93
CA LEU A 23 -12.36 1.86 -10.05
C LEU A 23 -11.10 2.44 -10.69
N TYR A 24 -10.18 1.59 -11.18
CA TYR A 24 -8.96 2.02 -11.85
C TYR A 24 -9.28 2.94 -13.05
N ARG A 25 -10.24 2.54 -13.88
CA ARG A 25 -10.69 3.37 -15.00
C ARG A 25 -11.29 4.70 -14.53
N ALA A 26 -12.16 4.70 -13.52
CA ALA A 26 -12.76 5.91 -12.98
C ALA A 26 -11.70 6.85 -12.39
N THR A 27 -10.72 6.32 -11.65
CA THR A 27 -9.58 7.07 -11.13
C THR A 27 -8.84 7.80 -12.25
N ASN A 28 -8.53 7.11 -13.36
CA ASN A 28 -7.84 7.73 -14.50
C ASN A 28 -8.68 8.78 -15.25
N ILE A 29 -10.02 8.69 -15.21
CA ILE A 29 -10.91 9.62 -15.89
C ILE A 29 -11.20 10.86 -15.03
N HIS A 30 -11.37 10.68 -13.71
CA HIS A 30 -11.91 11.71 -12.83
C HIS A 30 -10.89 12.34 -11.90
N THR A 31 -9.64 11.85 -11.85
CA THR A 31 -8.58 12.45 -11.03
C THR A 31 -7.43 12.97 -11.89
N ILE A 32 -6.75 14.03 -11.41
CA ILE A 32 -5.62 14.64 -12.13
C ILE A 32 -4.41 13.69 -12.18
N HIS A 33 -4.26 12.85 -11.17
CA HIS A 33 -3.11 11.96 -10.98
C HIS A 33 -3.50 10.47 -11.04
N GLY A 34 -4.35 10.06 -11.99
CA GLY A 34 -4.85 8.70 -12.10
C GLY A 34 -3.75 7.61 -12.11
N ARG A 35 -2.55 7.96 -12.59
CA ARG A 35 -1.37 7.06 -12.59
C ARG A 35 -0.85 6.70 -11.20
N MET A 36 -1.26 7.42 -10.14
CA MET A 36 -0.88 7.11 -8.75
C MET A 36 -1.52 5.80 -8.26
N ALA A 37 -2.64 5.36 -8.84
CA ALA A 37 -3.23 4.07 -8.48
C ALA A 37 -2.27 2.90 -8.79
N SER A 38 -2.17 1.96 -7.86
CA SER A 38 -1.22 0.82 -7.92
C SER A 38 -1.37 -0.03 -9.19
N GLY A 39 -2.60 -0.18 -9.71
CA GLY A 39 -2.90 -0.91 -10.93
C GLY A 39 -2.87 -2.44 -10.77
N HIS A 40 -3.21 -3.14 -11.86
CA HIS A 40 -3.53 -4.57 -11.87
C HIS A 40 -2.39 -5.45 -11.28
N LEU A 41 -1.18 -5.34 -11.80
CA LEU A 41 -0.06 -6.19 -11.37
C LEU A 41 0.22 -6.05 -9.86
N GLN A 42 0.37 -4.82 -9.37
CA GLN A 42 0.65 -4.57 -7.96
C GLN A 42 -0.55 -4.92 -7.08
N GLY A 43 -1.78 -4.68 -7.56
CA GLY A 43 -2.98 -5.07 -6.84
C GLY A 43 -3.08 -6.59 -6.62
N ARG A 44 -2.76 -7.39 -7.65
CA ARG A 44 -2.71 -8.87 -7.50
C ARG A 44 -1.61 -9.31 -6.54
N LEU A 45 -0.44 -8.65 -6.59
CA LEU A 45 0.64 -8.92 -5.65
C LEU A 45 0.22 -8.60 -4.21
N LEU A 46 -0.37 -7.43 -3.95
CA LEU A 46 -0.84 -7.05 -2.61
C LEU A 46 -1.85 -8.08 -2.05
N LYS A 47 -2.82 -8.50 -2.87
CA LYS A 47 -3.75 -9.58 -2.50
C LYS A 47 -3.02 -10.86 -2.10
N MET A 48 -2.06 -11.33 -2.92
CA MET A 48 -1.31 -12.55 -2.65
C MET A 48 -0.44 -12.42 -1.40
N LEU A 49 0.19 -11.26 -1.17
CA LEU A 49 0.96 -11.01 0.05
C LEU A 49 0.09 -11.06 1.31
N VAL A 50 -1.14 -10.53 1.25
CA VAL A 50 -2.11 -10.67 2.35
C VAL A 50 -2.42 -12.15 2.62
N GLN A 51 -2.64 -12.95 1.59
CA GLN A 51 -2.88 -14.39 1.74
C GLN A 51 -1.68 -15.16 2.29
N MET A 52 -0.45 -14.73 1.97
CA MET A 52 0.79 -15.34 2.47
C MET A 52 1.09 -14.94 3.91
N VAL A 53 0.93 -13.65 4.25
CA VAL A 53 1.22 -13.10 5.58
C VAL A 53 0.10 -13.42 6.58
N LYS A 54 -1.14 -13.51 6.09
CA LYS A 54 -2.36 -13.75 6.90
C LYS A 54 -2.51 -12.72 8.03
N PRO A 55 -2.55 -11.41 7.70
CA PRO A 55 -2.68 -10.35 8.70
C PRO A 55 -4.13 -10.18 9.15
N HIS A 56 -4.39 -10.05 10.45
CA HIS A 56 -5.71 -9.63 10.93
C HIS A 56 -5.94 -8.13 10.75
N HIS A 57 -4.89 -7.32 10.96
CA HIS A 57 -4.96 -5.87 10.82
C HIS A 57 -3.86 -5.36 9.91
N ILE A 58 -4.28 -4.65 8.86
CA ILE A 58 -3.39 -3.99 7.90
C ILE A 58 -3.53 -2.48 8.07
N LEU A 59 -2.40 -1.77 8.16
CA LEU A 59 -2.34 -0.31 8.12
C LEU A 59 -1.94 0.14 6.73
N GLU A 60 -2.71 1.04 6.12
CA GLU A 60 -2.33 1.70 4.87
C GLU A 60 -2.21 3.20 5.06
N VAL A 61 -1.10 3.76 4.60
CA VAL A 61 -0.81 5.20 4.60
C VAL A 61 -0.81 5.69 3.15
N GLY A 62 -1.85 6.44 2.80
CA GLY A 62 -2.12 6.88 1.42
C GLY A 62 -3.19 6.02 0.75
N THR A 63 -4.47 6.38 0.93
CA THR A 63 -5.60 5.66 0.33
C THR A 63 -5.78 6.03 -1.13
N PHE A 64 -5.62 7.32 -1.46
CA PHE A 64 -5.96 7.91 -2.77
C PHE A 64 -7.36 7.49 -3.22
N SER A 65 -7.49 6.66 -4.26
CA SER A 65 -8.77 6.17 -4.76
C SER A 65 -9.29 4.91 -4.07
N GLY A 66 -8.50 4.31 -3.16
CA GLY A 66 -8.85 3.08 -2.44
C GLY A 66 -8.51 1.78 -3.19
N TYR A 67 -7.80 1.86 -4.32
CA TYR A 67 -7.52 0.67 -5.14
C TYR A 67 -6.67 -0.37 -4.39
N SER A 68 -5.56 0.01 -3.77
CA SER A 68 -4.69 -0.86 -2.97
C SER A 68 -5.40 -1.41 -1.73
N ALA A 69 -6.15 -0.55 -1.01
CA ALA A 69 -6.98 -0.96 0.13
C ALA A 69 -7.95 -2.08 -0.25
N LEU A 70 -8.65 -1.93 -1.38
CA LEU A 70 -9.60 -2.93 -1.87
C LEU A 70 -8.91 -4.22 -2.34
N CYS A 71 -7.70 -4.13 -2.93
CA CYS A 71 -6.91 -5.31 -3.27
C CYS A 71 -6.48 -6.10 -2.03
N MET A 72 -6.05 -5.40 -0.97
CA MET A 72 -5.71 -6.04 0.31
C MET A 72 -6.95 -6.62 1.00
N ALA A 73 -8.06 -5.89 0.98
CA ALA A 73 -9.34 -6.35 1.52
C ALA A 73 -9.88 -7.59 0.78
N GLU A 74 -9.62 -7.72 -0.53
CA GLU A 74 -9.94 -8.95 -1.28
C GLU A 74 -9.16 -10.16 -0.75
N GLY A 75 -7.88 -9.96 -0.37
CA GLY A 75 -7.09 -10.99 0.28
C GLY A 75 -7.68 -11.42 1.63
N LEU A 76 -8.11 -10.47 2.46
CA LEU A 76 -8.78 -10.74 3.74
C LEU A 76 -10.13 -11.45 3.56
N ALA A 77 -10.94 -11.00 2.60
CA ALA A 77 -12.24 -11.63 2.31
C ALA A 77 -12.08 -13.11 1.91
N GLN A 78 -11.02 -13.43 1.17
CA GLN A 78 -10.75 -14.81 0.76
C GLN A 78 -10.29 -15.67 1.94
N LEU A 79 -9.48 -15.12 2.86
CA LEU A 79 -9.13 -15.81 4.12
C LEU A 79 -10.39 -16.05 4.99
N GLU A 80 -11.31 -15.09 5.03
CA GLU A 80 -12.59 -15.28 5.74
C GLU A 80 -13.47 -16.35 5.11
N GLU A 81 -13.52 -16.47 3.78
CA GLU A 81 -14.22 -17.57 3.11
C GLU A 81 -13.67 -18.95 3.50
N GLU A 82 -12.34 -19.05 3.69
CA GLU A 82 -11.67 -20.27 4.12
C GLU A 82 -11.89 -20.59 5.60
N ALA A 83 -11.87 -19.56 6.49
CA ALA A 83 -12.01 -19.72 7.94
C ALA A 83 -12.82 -18.56 8.55
N PRO A 84 -14.17 -18.52 8.40
CA PRO A 84 -15.00 -17.36 8.77
C PRO A 84 -14.87 -16.93 10.23
N GLN A 85 -14.73 -17.86 11.17
CA GLN A 85 -14.63 -17.53 12.60
C GLN A 85 -13.31 -16.85 12.97
N GLU A 86 -12.25 -17.11 12.20
CA GLU A 86 -10.93 -16.54 12.44
C GLU A 86 -10.80 -15.14 11.84
N TRP A 87 -11.35 -14.91 10.64
CA TRP A 87 -11.08 -13.73 9.82
C TRP A 87 -12.21 -12.69 9.77
N ALA A 88 -13.34 -12.92 10.43
CA ALA A 88 -14.51 -12.04 10.38
C ALA A 88 -14.20 -10.56 10.78
N ASP A 89 -13.28 -10.37 11.72
CA ASP A 89 -12.90 -9.06 12.24
C ASP A 89 -11.62 -8.49 11.60
N SER A 90 -11.10 -9.16 10.56
CA SER A 90 -9.92 -8.67 9.86
C SER A 90 -10.19 -7.38 9.09
N GLN A 91 -9.26 -6.40 9.16
CA GLN A 91 -9.47 -5.05 8.64
C GLN A 91 -8.22 -4.46 7.96
N VAL A 92 -8.46 -3.73 6.89
CA VAL A 92 -7.55 -2.72 6.34
C VAL A 92 -7.96 -1.35 6.89
N TRP A 93 -7.07 -0.73 7.66
CA TRP A 93 -7.22 0.63 8.18
C TRP A 93 -6.45 1.56 7.26
N THR A 94 -7.15 2.30 6.43
CA THR A 94 -6.54 3.12 5.38
C THR A 94 -6.78 4.61 5.63
N PHE A 95 -5.72 5.41 5.49
CA PHE A 95 -5.71 6.83 5.81
C PHE A 95 -5.42 7.68 4.57
N GLU A 96 -6.24 8.71 4.38
CA GLU A 96 -6.05 9.72 3.35
C GLU A 96 -5.99 11.12 3.98
N ILE A 97 -4.93 11.85 3.68
CA ILE A 97 -4.75 13.22 4.20
C ILE A 97 -5.49 14.26 3.36
N ASN A 98 -5.73 13.96 2.07
CA ASN A 98 -6.45 14.84 1.17
C ASN A 98 -7.96 14.58 1.23
N ASP A 99 -8.70 15.44 1.92
CA ASP A 99 -10.15 15.35 2.09
C ASP A 99 -10.95 15.57 0.78
N GLU A 100 -10.34 16.19 -0.25
CA GLU A 100 -10.97 16.32 -1.58
C GLU A 100 -11.25 14.95 -2.22
N MET A 101 -10.54 13.90 -1.81
CA MET A 101 -10.75 12.53 -2.29
C MET A 101 -11.85 11.78 -1.53
N GLU A 102 -12.38 12.31 -0.44
CA GLU A 102 -13.27 11.58 0.47
C GLU A 102 -14.49 11.00 -0.24
N ASP A 103 -15.29 11.82 -0.90
CA ASP A 103 -16.54 11.39 -1.52
C ASP A 103 -16.31 10.35 -2.62
N PHE A 104 -15.28 10.56 -3.44
CA PHE A 104 -14.91 9.63 -4.49
C PHE A 104 -14.53 8.28 -3.89
N THR A 105 -13.55 8.26 -3.01
CA THR A 105 -12.98 7.05 -2.42
C THR A 105 -14.00 6.29 -1.58
N ARG A 106 -14.73 6.97 -0.72
CA ARG A 106 -15.79 6.39 0.13
C ARG A 106 -16.84 5.70 -0.70
N SER A 107 -17.32 6.35 -1.78
CA SER A 107 -18.35 5.77 -2.65
C SER A 107 -17.92 4.48 -3.35
N TRP A 108 -16.63 4.35 -3.70
CA TRP A 108 -16.10 3.13 -4.29
C TRP A 108 -15.87 2.02 -3.27
N ILE A 109 -15.38 2.37 -2.08
CA ILE A 109 -15.21 1.39 -0.99
C ILE A 109 -16.57 0.81 -0.59
N GLU A 110 -17.56 1.65 -0.31
CA GLU A 110 -18.89 1.21 0.15
C GLU A 110 -19.63 0.32 -0.84
N ARG A 111 -19.42 0.52 -2.15
CA ARG A 111 -20.03 -0.30 -3.21
C ARG A 111 -19.27 -1.57 -3.50
N SER A 112 -18.06 -1.74 -2.94
CA SER A 112 -17.27 -2.94 -3.19
C SER A 112 -17.80 -4.14 -2.41
N PRO A 113 -17.64 -5.37 -2.94
CA PRO A 113 -18.06 -6.58 -2.23
C PRO A 113 -17.24 -6.83 -0.95
N VAL A 114 -16.11 -6.14 -0.79
CA VAL A 114 -15.18 -6.30 0.33
C VAL A 114 -15.20 -5.12 1.32
N ALA A 115 -16.20 -4.24 1.21
CA ALA A 115 -16.36 -3.03 2.02
C ALA A 115 -16.24 -3.28 3.53
N LYS A 116 -16.75 -4.41 4.01
CA LYS A 116 -16.72 -4.77 5.44
C LYS A 116 -15.31 -4.90 6.01
N HIS A 117 -14.32 -5.19 5.19
CA HIS A 117 -12.92 -5.30 5.58
C HIS A 117 -12.14 -3.98 5.48
N VAL A 118 -12.79 -2.85 5.14
CA VAL A 118 -12.10 -1.56 4.98
C VAL A 118 -12.61 -0.54 5.99
N ARG A 119 -11.68 0.10 6.69
CA ARG A 119 -11.91 1.27 7.55
C ARG A 119 -11.20 2.47 6.92
N PHE A 120 -11.95 3.27 6.18
CA PHE A 120 -11.43 4.48 5.52
C PHE A 120 -11.54 5.69 6.45
N ILE A 121 -10.42 6.36 6.69
CA ILE A 121 -10.27 7.47 7.62
C ILE A 121 -9.60 8.64 6.90
N ILE A 122 -10.24 9.81 6.94
CA ILE A 122 -9.60 11.07 6.52
C ILE A 122 -8.77 11.59 7.68
N GLY A 123 -7.48 11.82 7.44
CA GLY A 123 -6.53 12.35 8.42
C GLY A 123 -5.10 11.89 8.18
N ASP A 124 -4.19 12.50 8.93
CA ASP A 124 -2.77 12.12 8.92
C ASP A 124 -2.57 10.79 9.67
N ALA A 125 -2.17 9.75 8.94
CA ALA A 125 -1.89 8.43 9.50
C ALA A 125 -0.88 8.46 10.65
N ASN A 126 0.12 9.35 10.60
CA ASN A 126 1.13 9.48 11.66
C ASN A 126 0.54 9.95 12.99
N GLN A 127 -0.57 10.69 12.95
CA GLN A 127 -1.26 11.21 14.13
C GLN A 127 -2.42 10.32 14.57
N GLU A 128 -3.20 9.82 13.61
CA GLU A 128 -4.44 9.11 13.89
C GLU A 128 -4.25 7.62 14.16
N ALA A 129 -3.35 6.93 13.44
CA ALA A 129 -3.15 5.50 13.63
C ALA A 129 -2.70 5.12 15.06
N PRO A 130 -1.81 5.89 15.74
CA PRO A 130 -1.47 5.62 17.14
C PRO A 130 -2.63 5.71 18.11
N ARG A 131 -3.65 6.51 17.80
CA ARG A 131 -4.84 6.71 18.63
C ARG A 131 -5.84 5.57 18.57
N LEU A 132 -5.76 4.72 17.56
CA LEU A 132 -6.65 3.57 17.40
C LEU A 132 -6.46 2.50 18.49
N GLY A 133 -5.29 2.45 19.15
CA GLY A 133 -4.97 1.38 20.10
C GLY A 133 -4.82 0.00 19.46
N VAL A 134 -4.71 -0.07 18.12
CA VAL A 134 -4.57 -1.32 17.34
C VAL A 134 -3.09 -1.59 17.08
N LYS A 135 -2.70 -2.87 17.13
CA LYS A 135 -1.41 -3.35 16.61
C LYS A 135 -1.63 -4.06 15.27
N PHE A 136 -0.76 -3.76 14.32
CA PHE A 136 -0.86 -4.23 12.96
C PHE A 136 0.07 -5.42 12.68
N ASP A 137 -0.36 -6.31 11.82
CA ASP A 137 0.43 -7.46 11.34
C ASP A 137 1.17 -7.12 10.04
N MET A 138 0.58 -6.22 9.26
CA MET A 138 1.11 -5.75 7.97
C MET A 138 0.82 -4.26 7.80
N ALA A 139 1.69 -3.57 7.07
CA ALA A 139 1.45 -2.20 6.66
C ALA A 139 1.83 -1.97 5.19
N PHE A 140 1.14 -1.03 4.53
CA PHE A 140 1.47 -0.52 3.21
C PHE A 140 1.67 0.99 3.28
N ILE A 141 2.85 1.48 2.89
CA ILE A 141 3.22 2.90 2.91
C ILE A 141 3.29 3.40 1.47
N ASP A 142 2.37 4.30 1.12
CA ASP A 142 2.31 4.98 -0.18
C ASP A 142 1.90 6.46 -0.02
N GLY A 143 2.45 7.12 0.98
CA GLY A 143 2.22 8.53 1.27
C GLY A 143 3.26 9.47 0.63
N ASP A 144 3.39 10.68 1.22
CA ASP A 144 4.38 11.68 0.82
C ASP A 144 5.81 11.18 1.06
N LYS A 145 6.61 11.11 -0.01
CA LYS A 145 7.96 10.56 0.00
C LYS A 145 8.93 11.38 0.86
N ARG A 146 8.65 12.65 1.08
CA ARG A 146 9.46 13.54 1.95
C ARG A 146 9.43 13.11 3.42
N THR A 147 8.35 12.45 3.85
CA THR A 147 8.10 12.04 5.23
C THR A 147 8.19 10.52 5.44
N TYR A 148 8.80 9.78 4.50
CA TYR A 148 8.84 8.31 4.56
C TYR A 148 9.54 7.77 5.81
N VAL A 149 10.60 8.43 6.29
CA VAL A 149 11.31 8.00 7.52
C VAL A 149 10.39 8.16 8.74
N GLU A 150 9.73 9.30 8.87
CA GLU A 150 8.81 9.61 9.97
C GLU A 150 7.60 8.64 9.96
N THR A 151 7.05 8.38 8.76
CA THR A 151 5.95 7.43 8.58
C THR A 151 6.41 6.00 8.93
N TYR A 152 7.58 5.60 8.47
CA TYR A 152 8.16 4.31 8.82
C TYR A 152 8.31 4.11 10.33
N GLU A 153 8.85 5.10 11.06
CA GLU A 153 9.00 5.01 12.52
C GLU A 153 7.65 4.87 13.22
N THR A 154 6.65 5.64 12.80
CA THR A 154 5.28 5.52 13.32
C THR A 154 4.72 4.12 13.10
N VAL A 155 4.80 3.64 11.85
CA VAL A 155 4.29 2.32 11.44
C VAL A 155 5.03 1.21 12.17
N LEU A 156 6.38 1.27 12.24
CA LEU A 156 7.18 0.27 12.94
C LEU A 156 6.83 0.20 14.43
N GLY A 157 6.51 1.33 15.07
CA GLY A 157 6.05 1.39 16.45
C GLY A 157 4.69 0.70 16.67
N LEU A 158 3.84 0.69 15.66
CA LEU A 158 2.51 0.08 15.69
C LEU A 158 2.51 -1.38 15.22
N LEU A 159 3.54 -1.81 14.49
CA LEU A 159 3.66 -3.15 13.94
C LEU A 159 4.01 -4.16 15.03
N LYS A 160 3.38 -5.32 15.00
CA LYS A 160 3.73 -6.49 15.84
C LYS A 160 5.13 -7.01 15.48
N PRO A 161 5.88 -7.62 16.42
CA PRO A 161 7.07 -8.39 16.08
C PRO A 161 6.77 -9.46 15.02
N GLY A 162 7.65 -9.61 14.03
CA GLY A 162 7.44 -10.52 12.90
C GLY A 162 6.55 -9.98 11.78
N GLY A 163 5.90 -8.82 11.99
CA GLY A 163 5.04 -8.18 10.98
C GLY A 163 5.83 -7.57 9.82
N TYR A 164 5.10 -7.19 8.75
CA TYR A 164 5.69 -6.73 7.49
C TYR A 164 5.23 -5.32 7.13
N ILE A 165 6.16 -4.52 6.60
CA ILE A 165 5.88 -3.24 5.93
C ILE A 165 6.20 -3.41 4.45
N LEU A 166 5.29 -2.97 3.60
CA LEU A 166 5.47 -2.79 2.17
C LEU A 166 5.56 -1.29 1.92
N ALA A 167 6.70 -0.81 1.39
CA ALA A 167 6.87 0.60 1.03
C ALA A 167 6.95 0.75 -0.48
N ASP A 168 6.03 1.54 -1.05
CA ASP A 168 5.93 1.75 -2.50
C ASP A 168 6.87 2.86 -2.99
N ASN A 169 7.16 2.86 -4.28
CA ASN A 169 7.96 3.84 -5.02
C ASN A 169 9.39 4.04 -4.49
N THR A 170 10.00 3.02 -3.91
CA THR A 170 11.32 3.14 -3.29
C THR A 170 12.50 3.22 -4.27
N LEU A 171 12.25 3.02 -5.58
CA LEU A 171 13.20 3.29 -6.67
C LEU A 171 12.89 4.59 -7.43
N TRP A 172 11.67 5.13 -7.28
CA TRP A 172 11.24 6.43 -7.79
C TRP A 172 11.63 6.67 -9.25
N ASP A 173 11.13 5.84 -10.17
CA ASP A 173 11.46 5.86 -11.62
C ASP A 173 12.98 5.85 -11.94
N GLY A 174 13.81 5.34 -11.01
CA GLY A 174 15.26 5.35 -11.13
C GLY A 174 15.93 6.65 -10.67
N HIS A 175 15.19 7.68 -10.27
CA HIS A 175 15.73 8.96 -9.80
C HIS A 175 16.65 8.80 -8.59
N VAL A 176 16.49 7.72 -7.81
CA VAL A 176 17.37 7.44 -6.66
C VAL A 176 18.84 7.29 -7.03
N THR A 177 19.16 6.96 -8.30
CA THR A 177 20.53 6.80 -8.81
C THR A 177 20.97 7.95 -9.72
N ASP A 178 20.10 8.91 -10.04
CA ASP A 178 20.38 9.99 -11.00
C ASP A 178 20.73 11.29 -10.27
N PRO A 179 21.98 11.82 -10.41
CA PRO A 179 22.39 13.07 -9.77
C PRO A 179 21.62 14.30 -10.22
N SER A 180 20.93 14.26 -11.37
CA SER A 180 20.11 15.39 -11.83
C SER A 180 18.92 15.69 -10.90
N TYR A 181 18.55 14.72 -10.02
CA TYR A 181 17.49 14.83 -9.02
C TYR A 181 17.99 15.15 -7.60
N ASP A 182 19.27 15.57 -7.43
CA ASP A 182 19.86 15.85 -6.11
C ASP A 182 19.22 17.05 -5.37
N HIS A 183 18.35 17.81 -6.03
CA HIS A 183 17.56 18.90 -5.45
C HIS A 183 16.05 18.60 -5.36
N ASP A 184 15.59 17.45 -5.87
CA ASP A 184 14.20 17.04 -5.76
C ASP A 184 13.91 16.46 -4.38
N GLN A 185 12.99 17.10 -3.63
CA GLN A 185 12.70 16.74 -2.23
C GLN A 185 12.06 15.35 -2.08
N GLN A 186 11.32 14.87 -3.08
CA GLN A 186 10.74 13.52 -3.07
C GLN A 186 11.86 12.48 -3.22
N THR A 187 12.74 12.66 -4.20
CA THR A 187 13.92 11.78 -4.43
C THR A 187 14.83 11.75 -3.20
N LEU A 188 15.11 12.91 -2.61
CA LEU A 188 15.93 13.00 -1.39
C LEU A 188 15.26 12.27 -0.21
N GLY A 189 13.95 12.37 -0.08
CA GLY A 189 13.18 11.65 0.93
C GLY A 189 13.31 10.14 0.78
N ILE A 190 13.14 9.61 -0.44
CA ILE A 190 13.29 8.17 -0.73
C ILE A 190 14.73 7.69 -0.51
N ARG A 191 15.75 8.43 -0.97
CA ARG A 191 17.15 8.06 -0.71
C ARG A 191 17.43 7.98 0.79
N ARG A 192 16.99 8.99 1.55
CA ARG A 192 17.13 9.01 3.02
C ARG A 192 16.41 7.81 3.66
N PHE A 193 15.21 7.48 3.20
CA PHE A 193 14.47 6.32 3.68
C PHE A 193 15.22 5.01 3.40
N ASN A 194 15.68 4.79 2.17
CA ASN A 194 16.41 3.57 1.79
C ASN A 194 17.70 3.42 2.60
N ASP A 195 18.46 4.52 2.79
CA ASP A 195 19.67 4.53 3.61
C ASP A 195 19.37 4.27 5.08
N TYR A 196 18.22 4.75 5.57
CA TYR A 196 17.79 4.61 6.96
C TYR A 196 17.46 3.15 7.28
N ILE A 197 16.56 2.54 6.50
CA ILE A 197 16.13 1.15 6.74
C ILE A 197 17.27 0.15 6.55
N GLN A 198 18.21 0.41 5.63
CA GLN A 198 19.36 -0.45 5.40
C GLN A 198 20.28 -0.56 6.64
N LYS A 199 20.28 0.47 7.48
CA LYS A 199 21.09 0.54 8.73
C LYS A 199 20.29 0.16 9.97
N ASP A 200 18.98 -0.08 9.84
CA ASP A 200 18.11 -0.36 10.97
C ASP A 200 18.17 -1.84 11.37
N HIS A 201 18.79 -2.11 12.51
CA HIS A 201 18.93 -3.48 13.05
C HIS A 201 17.64 -4.08 13.61
N ARG A 202 16.54 -3.32 13.67
CA ARG A 202 15.22 -3.80 14.11
C ARG A 202 14.48 -4.54 13.01
N VAL A 203 14.98 -4.49 11.77
CA VAL A 203 14.31 -5.03 10.58
C VAL A 203 15.28 -5.75 9.66
N GLU A 204 14.74 -6.56 8.76
CA GLU A 204 15.38 -7.01 7.53
C GLU A 204 14.58 -6.51 6.34
N ASN A 205 15.22 -6.21 5.21
CA ASN A 205 14.54 -5.63 4.07
C ASN A 205 15.08 -6.12 2.73
N VAL A 206 14.23 -6.02 1.68
CA VAL A 206 14.61 -6.26 0.29
C VAL A 206 13.83 -5.30 -0.62
N ILE A 207 14.50 -4.75 -1.64
CA ILE A 207 13.86 -3.92 -2.67
C ILE A 207 13.58 -4.78 -3.90
N LEU A 208 12.32 -4.83 -4.32
CA LEU A 208 11.89 -5.46 -5.56
C LEU A 208 11.77 -4.41 -6.67
N PRO A 209 12.34 -4.63 -7.86
CA PRO A 209 12.22 -3.71 -8.99
C PRO A 209 10.86 -3.89 -9.70
N LEU A 210 9.77 -3.74 -8.93
CA LEU A 210 8.40 -3.77 -9.40
C LEU A 210 7.89 -2.34 -9.56
N ARG A 211 7.46 -1.95 -10.76
CA ARG A 211 7.08 -0.57 -11.08
C ARG A 211 8.18 0.41 -10.63
N ASP A 212 7.86 1.30 -9.71
CA ASP A 212 8.76 2.31 -9.14
C ASP A 212 9.51 1.82 -7.89
N GLY A 213 9.56 0.50 -7.71
CA GLY A 213 10.22 -0.17 -6.58
C GLY A 213 9.27 -0.42 -5.41
N LEU A 214 9.23 -1.66 -4.96
CA LEU A 214 8.51 -2.08 -3.75
C LEU A 214 9.51 -2.64 -2.75
N THR A 215 9.65 -2.01 -1.59
CA THR A 215 10.48 -2.53 -0.50
C THR A 215 9.64 -3.34 0.47
N ILE A 216 10.04 -4.59 0.69
CA ILE A 216 9.48 -5.45 1.74
C ILE A 216 10.40 -5.36 2.95
N ILE A 217 9.83 -5.01 4.10
CA ILE A 217 10.55 -4.86 5.37
C ILE A 217 9.86 -5.75 6.39
N ARG A 218 10.63 -6.57 7.10
CA ARG A 218 10.13 -7.40 8.19
C ARG A 218 10.66 -6.92 9.52
N LYS A 219 9.78 -6.65 10.49
CA LYS A 219 10.16 -6.34 11.86
C LYS A 219 10.69 -7.60 12.54
N LEU A 220 11.89 -7.52 13.09
CA LEU A 220 12.48 -8.62 13.86
C LEU A 220 11.77 -8.80 15.21
N PRO A 221 11.78 -10.02 15.79
CA PRO A 221 11.20 -10.31 17.10
C PRO A 221 11.76 -9.46 18.22
#